data_83743a052cb40817e36a6d66c93bac5c
#
_entry.id   83743a052cb40817e36a6d66c93bac5c
#
_cell.length_a   1.000
_cell.length_b   1.000
_cell.length_c   1.000
_cell.angle_alpha   90.00
_cell.angle_beta   90.00
_cell.angle_gamma   90.00
#
_symmetry.space_group_name_H-M   'P 1'
#
loop_
_entity.id
_entity.type
_entity.pdbx_description
1 polymer ?
#
loop_
_entity_poly.entity_id
_entity_poly.type
_entity_poly.pdbx_seq_one_letter_code
_entity_poly.pdbx_strand_id
1 'polypeptide(L)'
;MINKIVIKYLVKENLYSFILVFSFSCLLFISIDLIELIRRSSTKEIEFSILLKMAFLHIPTLFPIILPTVFLLSSMHTYMKLNKNNELTVLRASGFSIWVLITPTVANTLVISIFYIFVFNPIFAFMNVKFKNYESNFFKGSYGLFSISETGLWLREKNENFEYVINAQHYSFENNTLKNVKIFKYDHNNK
;
A
#
# COMPACT_ATOMS: atom_id res chain seq x y z
N MET A 1 -23.66 -8.43 -32.99
CA MET A 1 -22.46 -9.32 -32.94
C MET A 1 -21.15 -8.52 -32.91
N ILE A 2 -21.00 -7.54 -33.76
CA ILE A 2 -19.81 -6.67 -33.89
C ILE A 2 -19.45 -5.96 -32.56
N ASN A 3 -20.42 -5.42 -31.81
CA ASN A 3 -20.18 -4.77 -30.54
C ASN A 3 -19.45 -5.65 -29.52
N LYS A 4 -19.74 -6.95 -29.46
CA LYS A 4 -19.08 -7.87 -28.50
C LYS A 4 -17.60 -8.08 -28.84
N ILE A 5 -17.25 -8.12 -30.12
CA ILE A 5 -15.86 -8.29 -30.59
C ILE A 5 -15.05 -7.05 -30.24
N VAL A 6 -15.59 -5.87 -30.54
CA VAL A 6 -14.94 -4.58 -30.25
C VAL A 6 -14.74 -4.40 -28.72
N ILE A 7 -15.77 -4.67 -27.93
CA ILE A 7 -15.68 -4.57 -26.46
C ILE A 7 -14.62 -5.54 -25.93
N LYS A 8 -14.60 -6.79 -26.36
CA LYS A 8 -13.59 -7.77 -25.94
C LYS A 8 -12.17 -7.33 -26.32
N TYR A 9 -12.00 -6.76 -27.49
CA TYR A 9 -10.72 -6.20 -27.92
C TYR A 9 -10.27 -5.05 -27.01
N LEU A 10 -11.14 -4.07 -26.76
CA LEU A 10 -10.85 -2.93 -25.91
C LEU A 10 -10.54 -3.34 -24.46
N VAL A 11 -11.29 -4.31 -23.92
CA VAL A 11 -10.99 -4.85 -22.58
C VAL A 11 -9.61 -5.47 -22.52
N LYS A 12 -9.26 -6.29 -23.52
CA LYS A 12 -7.93 -6.92 -23.61
C LYS A 12 -6.81 -5.90 -23.71
N GLU A 13 -6.99 -4.89 -24.54
CA GLU A 13 -5.99 -3.84 -24.77
C GLU A 13 -5.79 -2.98 -23.51
N ASN A 14 -6.89 -2.63 -22.84
CA ASN A 14 -6.84 -1.90 -21.57
C ASN A 14 -6.20 -2.75 -20.45
N LEU A 15 -6.51 -4.03 -20.38
CA LEU A 15 -5.90 -4.93 -19.40
C LEU A 15 -4.38 -5.08 -19.63
N TYR A 16 -3.96 -5.18 -20.89
CA TYR A 16 -2.55 -5.22 -21.22
C TYR A 16 -1.83 -3.94 -20.81
N SER A 17 -2.42 -2.78 -21.13
CA SER A 17 -1.89 -1.47 -20.72
C SER A 17 -1.83 -1.34 -19.19
N PHE A 18 -2.86 -1.83 -18.49
CA PHE A 18 -2.88 -1.83 -17.03
C PHE A 18 -1.72 -2.66 -16.45
N ILE A 19 -1.52 -3.89 -16.93
CA ILE A 19 -0.43 -4.76 -16.47
C ILE A 19 0.93 -4.10 -16.73
N LEU A 20 1.12 -3.49 -17.90
CA LEU A 20 2.37 -2.83 -18.27
C LEU A 20 2.66 -1.64 -17.34
N VAL A 21 1.72 -0.71 -17.20
CA VAL A 21 1.88 0.49 -16.37
C VAL A 21 2.02 0.10 -14.89
N PHE A 22 1.24 -0.88 -14.43
CA PHE A 22 1.28 -1.39 -13.07
C PHE A 22 2.64 -2.01 -12.75
N SER A 23 3.16 -2.87 -13.63
CA SER A 23 4.47 -3.52 -13.46
C SER A 23 5.60 -2.48 -13.40
N PHE A 24 5.55 -1.48 -14.29
CA PHE A 24 6.53 -0.39 -14.29
C PHE A 24 6.45 0.46 -13.02
N SER A 25 5.24 0.79 -12.58
CA SER A 25 5.02 1.54 -11.33
C SER A 25 5.52 0.76 -10.12
N CYS A 26 5.20 -0.52 -10.01
CA CYS A 26 5.70 -1.37 -8.92
C CYS A 26 7.22 -1.41 -8.86
N LEU A 27 7.88 -1.55 -10.02
CA LEU A 27 9.34 -1.57 -10.09
C LEU A 27 9.95 -0.25 -9.61
N LEU A 28 9.38 0.88 -10.01
CA LEU A 28 9.81 2.20 -9.55
C LEU A 28 9.66 2.35 -8.04
N PHE A 29 8.49 2.01 -7.49
CA PHE A 29 8.24 2.17 -6.06
C PHE A 29 9.09 1.24 -5.20
N ILE A 30 9.29 -0.01 -5.63
CA ILE A 30 10.20 -0.94 -4.95
C ILE A 30 11.62 -0.37 -4.93
N SER A 31 12.09 0.21 -6.05
CA SER A 31 13.42 0.80 -6.12
C SER A 31 13.58 1.98 -5.17
N ILE A 32 12.58 2.86 -5.11
CA ILE A 32 12.59 4.02 -4.19
C ILE A 32 12.57 3.57 -2.73
N ASP A 33 11.70 2.61 -2.40
CA ASP A 33 11.56 2.08 -1.04
C ASP A 33 12.84 1.36 -0.60
N LEU A 34 13.47 0.63 -1.50
CA LEU A 34 14.73 -0.06 -1.24
C LEU A 34 15.86 0.94 -0.96
N ILE A 35 15.96 2.03 -1.72
CA ILE A 35 16.92 3.12 -1.46
C ILE A 35 16.68 3.73 -0.09
N GLU A 36 15.41 3.98 0.28
CA GLU A 36 15.06 4.52 1.59
C GLU A 36 15.43 3.55 2.73
N LEU A 37 15.17 2.25 2.57
CA LEU A 37 15.56 1.22 3.54
C LEU A 37 17.08 1.14 3.69
N ILE A 38 17.86 1.20 2.60
CA ILE A 38 19.32 1.23 2.63
C ILE A 38 19.80 2.48 3.37
N ARG A 39 19.22 3.64 3.08
CA ARG A 39 19.55 4.89 3.77
C ARG A 39 19.32 4.79 5.28
N ARG A 40 18.20 4.22 5.69
CA ARG A 40 17.87 4.00 7.11
C ARG A 40 18.76 2.95 7.78
N SER A 41 19.27 1.99 7.02
CA SER A 41 20.14 0.93 7.53
C SER A 41 21.61 1.32 7.62
N SER A 42 22.02 2.49 7.11
CA SER A 42 23.42 2.92 7.05
C SER A 42 24.12 2.99 8.42
N THR A 43 23.34 3.12 9.50
CA THR A 43 23.85 3.12 10.89
C THR A 43 23.79 1.73 11.55
N LYS A 44 23.29 0.71 10.85
CA LYS A 44 23.09 -0.65 11.37
C LYS A 44 23.54 -1.65 10.32
N GLU A 45 24.31 -2.66 10.71
CA GLU A 45 24.76 -3.73 9.82
C GLU A 45 23.59 -4.69 9.53
N ILE A 46 22.68 -4.28 8.63
CA ILE A 46 21.57 -5.11 8.19
C ILE A 46 21.92 -5.73 6.84
N GLU A 47 21.80 -7.05 6.75
CA GLU A 47 22.07 -7.78 5.52
C GLU A 47 21.14 -7.35 4.39
N PHE A 48 21.67 -7.14 3.18
CA PHE A 48 20.91 -6.68 2.01
C PHE A 48 19.71 -7.60 1.67
N SER A 49 19.82 -8.90 1.93
CA SER A 49 18.74 -9.86 1.71
C SER A 49 17.50 -9.55 2.58
N ILE A 50 17.72 -9.04 3.79
CA ILE A 50 16.66 -8.64 4.72
C ILE A 50 15.99 -7.36 4.23
N LEU A 51 16.78 -6.38 3.77
CA LEU A 51 16.27 -5.13 3.19
C LEU A 51 15.40 -5.40 1.96
N LEU A 52 15.83 -6.31 1.10
CA LEU A 52 15.03 -6.71 -0.07
C LEU A 52 13.69 -7.35 0.33
N LYS A 53 13.70 -8.26 1.31
CA LYS A 53 12.47 -8.84 1.86
C LYS A 53 11.55 -7.78 2.45
N MET A 54 12.10 -6.81 3.17
CA MET A 54 11.32 -5.71 3.75
C MET A 54 10.70 -4.84 2.66
N ALA A 55 11.43 -4.48 1.60
CA ALA A 55 10.89 -3.74 0.47
C ALA A 55 9.70 -4.47 -0.18
N PHE A 56 9.81 -5.77 -0.40
CA PHE A 56 8.69 -6.57 -0.92
C PHE A 56 7.48 -6.62 0.05
N LEU A 57 7.73 -6.72 1.35
CA LEU A 57 6.64 -6.71 2.33
C LEU A 57 5.98 -5.34 2.50
N HIS A 58 6.66 -4.26 2.09
CA HIS A 58 6.13 -2.90 2.17
C HIS A 58 5.23 -2.52 0.98
N ILE A 59 5.35 -3.22 -0.17
CA ILE A 59 4.53 -2.98 -1.37
C ILE A 59 3.03 -2.80 -1.05
N PRO A 60 2.40 -3.63 -0.19
CA PRO A 60 0.98 -3.51 0.13
C PRO A 60 0.55 -2.15 0.68
N THR A 61 1.42 -1.49 1.42
CA THR A 61 1.14 -0.16 1.99
C THR A 61 1.02 0.91 0.89
N LEU A 62 1.77 0.74 -0.20
CA LEU A 62 1.82 1.68 -1.32
C LEU A 62 0.69 1.46 -2.34
N PHE A 63 0.11 0.26 -2.36
CA PHE A 63 -0.87 -0.17 -3.36
C PHE A 63 -2.09 0.75 -3.47
N PRO A 64 -2.76 1.14 -2.37
CA PRO A 64 -3.93 2.03 -2.44
C PRO A 64 -3.59 3.41 -3.02
N ILE A 65 -2.37 3.86 -2.82
CA ILE A 65 -1.89 5.16 -3.30
C ILE A 65 -1.57 5.12 -4.79
N ILE A 66 -1.00 4.00 -5.24
CA ILE A 66 -0.54 3.81 -6.63
C ILE A 66 -1.68 3.49 -7.57
N LEU A 67 -2.66 2.69 -7.14
CA LEU A 67 -3.74 2.18 -7.98
C LEU A 67 -4.51 3.26 -8.76
N PRO A 68 -4.98 4.37 -8.16
CA PRO A 68 -5.70 5.41 -8.90
C PRO A 68 -4.85 6.00 -10.04
N THR A 69 -3.57 6.24 -9.77
CA THR A 69 -2.64 6.78 -10.76
C THR A 69 -2.38 5.77 -11.89
N VAL A 70 -2.24 4.49 -11.56
CA VAL A 70 -2.07 3.42 -12.54
C VAL A 70 -3.30 3.29 -13.44
N PHE A 71 -4.52 3.35 -12.88
CA PHE A 71 -5.75 3.34 -13.68
C PHE A 71 -5.83 4.51 -14.65
N LEU A 72 -5.46 5.70 -14.21
CA LEU A 72 -5.44 6.89 -15.06
C LEU A 72 -4.42 6.74 -16.18
N LEU A 73 -3.18 6.40 -15.84
CA LEU A 73 -2.10 6.26 -16.83
C LEU A 73 -2.33 5.10 -17.80
N SER A 74 -2.86 3.97 -17.33
CA SER A 74 -3.17 2.82 -18.19
C SER A 74 -4.29 3.12 -19.18
N SER A 75 -5.33 3.84 -18.74
CA SER A 75 -6.39 4.27 -19.65
C SER A 75 -5.87 5.25 -20.69
N MET A 76 -5.07 6.23 -20.28
CA MET A 76 -4.43 7.17 -21.18
C MET A 76 -3.53 6.45 -22.21
N HIS A 77 -2.69 5.52 -21.76
CA HIS A 77 -1.85 4.70 -22.63
C HIS A 77 -2.67 3.90 -23.65
N THR A 78 -3.77 3.28 -23.21
CA THR A 78 -4.68 2.52 -24.09
C THR A 78 -5.22 3.42 -25.22
N TYR A 79 -5.80 4.58 -24.88
CA TYR A 79 -6.39 5.46 -25.88
C TYR A 79 -5.36 6.15 -26.77
N MET A 80 -4.18 6.47 -26.24
CA MET A 80 -3.07 6.97 -27.05
C MET A 80 -2.62 5.93 -28.09
N LYS A 81 -2.51 4.67 -27.70
CA LYS A 81 -2.14 3.57 -28.61
C LYS A 81 -3.19 3.38 -29.70
N LEU A 82 -4.48 3.32 -29.32
CA LEU A 82 -5.59 3.20 -30.27
C LEU A 82 -5.64 4.39 -31.24
N ASN A 83 -5.37 5.59 -30.76
CA ASN A 83 -5.35 6.79 -31.59
C ASN A 83 -4.15 6.77 -32.55
N LYS A 84 -2.97 6.41 -32.06
CA LYS A 84 -1.75 6.32 -32.89
C LYS A 84 -1.89 5.33 -34.05
N ASN A 85 -2.63 4.25 -33.83
CA ASN A 85 -2.91 3.23 -34.84
C ASN A 85 -4.12 3.60 -35.74
N ASN A 86 -4.74 4.78 -35.58
CA ASN A 86 -5.99 5.20 -36.21
C ASN A 86 -7.21 4.31 -35.89
N GLU A 87 -7.10 3.33 -34.98
CA GLU A 87 -8.17 2.42 -34.63
C GLU A 87 -9.37 3.16 -34.03
N LEU A 88 -9.10 4.16 -33.19
CA LEU A 88 -10.14 4.99 -32.56
C LEU A 88 -10.95 5.74 -33.64
N THR A 89 -10.29 6.27 -34.64
CA THR A 89 -10.91 6.98 -35.76
C THR A 89 -11.78 6.05 -36.59
N VAL A 90 -11.28 4.87 -36.93
CA VAL A 90 -12.03 3.83 -37.66
C VAL A 90 -13.28 3.37 -36.89
N LEU A 91 -13.14 3.12 -35.58
CA LEU A 91 -14.27 2.75 -34.74
C LEU A 91 -15.35 3.85 -34.70
N ARG A 92 -14.95 5.11 -34.59
CA ARG A 92 -15.88 6.24 -34.61
C ARG A 92 -16.53 6.43 -35.99
N ALA A 93 -15.77 6.29 -37.07
CA ALA A 93 -16.31 6.35 -38.44
C ALA A 93 -17.32 5.21 -38.73
N SER A 94 -17.14 4.05 -38.06
CA SER A 94 -18.08 2.91 -38.11
C SER A 94 -19.34 3.12 -37.28
N GLY A 95 -19.56 4.32 -36.69
CA GLY A 95 -20.77 4.68 -35.94
C GLY A 95 -20.77 4.28 -34.45
N PHE A 96 -19.62 3.85 -33.89
CA PHE A 96 -19.55 3.59 -32.46
C PHE A 96 -19.58 4.90 -31.64
N SER A 97 -20.50 4.95 -30.67
CA SER A 97 -20.54 6.04 -29.71
C SER A 97 -19.31 6.05 -28.82
N ILE A 98 -18.86 7.24 -28.41
CA ILE A 98 -17.74 7.41 -27.49
C ILE A 98 -17.98 6.68 -26.14
N TRP A 99 -19.22 6.61 -25.69
CA TRP A 99 -19.61 5.88 -24.48
C TRP A 99 -19.36 4.38 -24.60
N VAL A 100 -19.61 3.79 -25.77
CA VAL A 100 -19.33 2.36 -26.01
C VAL A 100 -17.82 2.08 -25.99
N LEU A 101 -17.01 3.06 -26.39
CA LEU A 101 -15.56 2.93 -26.38
C LEU A 101 -14.98 3.06 -24.96
N ILE A 102 -15.56 3.92 -24.10
CA ILE A 102 -15.09 4.16 -22.73
C ILE A 102 -15.59 3.09 -21.73
N THR A 103 -16.80 2.57 -21.94
CA THR A 103 -17.42 1.57 -21.04
C THR A 103 -16.50 0.39 -20.71
N PRO A 104 -15.76 -0.22 -21.65
CA PRO A 104 -14.85 -1.33 -21.36
C PRO A 104 -13.75 -0.96 -20.36
N THR A 105 -13.21 0.24 -20.45
CA THR A 105 -12.16 0.73 -19.54
C THR A 105 -12.71 0.94 -18.14
N VAL A 106 -13.88 1.56 -18.02
CA VAL A 106 -14.55 1.76 -16.72
C VAL A 106 -14.92 0.43 -16.09
N ALA A 107 -15.51 -0.49 -16.87
CA ALA A 107 -15.88 -1.82 -16.39
C ALA A 107 -14.64 -2.59 -15.89
N ASN A 108 -13.55 -2.55 -16.64
CA ASN A 108 -12.30 -3.20 -16.28
C ASN A 108 -11.71 -2.64 -14.98
N THR A 109 -11.70 -1.32 -14.82
CA THR A 109 -11.27 -0.64 -13.59
C THR A 109 -12.13 -1.07 -12.39
N LEU A 110 -13.45 -1.12 -12.54
CA LEU A 110 -14.35 -1.56 -11.48
C LEU A 110 -14.10 -3.02 -11.09
N VAL A 111 -13.95 -3.92 -12.06
CA VAL A 111 -13.66 -5.34 -11.79
C VAL A 111 -12.35 -5.50 -11.05
N ILE A 112 -11.29 -4.82 -11.48
CA ILE A 112 -9.98 -4.88 -10.82
C ILE A 112 -10.06 -4.29 -9.40
N SER A 113 -10.79 -3.19 -9.19
CA SER A 113 -10.95 -2.58 -7.88
C SER A 113 -11.72 -3.47 -6.90
N ILE A 114 -12.78 -4.12 -7.36
CA ILE A 114 -13.54 -5.10 -6.57
C ILE A 114 -12.64 -6.28 -6.19
N PHE A 115 -11.92 -6.83 -7.17
CA PHE A 115 -10.98 -7.94 -6.93
C PHE A 115 -9.89 -7.54 -5.94
N TYR A 116 -9.38 -6.31 -6.01
CA TYR A 116 -8.41 -5.78 -5.07
C TYR A 116 -8.97 -5.79 -3.63
N ILE A 117 -10.17 -5.26 -3.41
CA ILE A 117 -10.76 -5.17 -2.07
C ILE A 117 -10.97 -6.56 -1.45
N PHE A 118 -11.51 -7.52 -2.21
CA PHE A 118 -11.86 -8.84 -1.66
C PHE A 118 -10.68 -9.79 -1.53
N VAL A 119 -9.71 -9.75 -2.45
CA VAL A 119 -8.61 -10.72 -2.50
C VAL A 119 -7.33 -10.16 -1.92
N PHE A 120 -6.92 -8.96 -2.36
CA PHE A 120 -5.62 -8.42 -1.96
C PHE A 120 -5.63 -7.78 -0.58
N ASN A 121 -6.72 -7.17 -0.14
CA ASN A 121 -6.76 -6.49 1.16
C ASN A 121 -6.41 -7.42 2.34
N PRO A 122 -6.97 -8.63 2.48
CA PRO A 122 -6.59 -9.55 3.57
C PRO A 122 -5.14 -10.04 3.46
N ILE A 123 -4.64 -10.29 2.24
CA ILE A 123 -3.25 -10.72 2.01
C ILE A 123 -2.30 -9.59 2.44
N PHE A 124 -2.62 -8.37 2.06
CA PHE A 124 -1.81 -7.19 2.37
C PHE A 124 -1.80 -6.84 3.85
N ALA A 125 -2.91 -7.06 4.55
CA ALA A 125 -2.95 -6.91 6.01
C ALA A 125 -1.92 -7.84 6.69
N PHE A 126 -1.84 -9.10 6.25
CA PHE A 126 -0.86 -10.05 6.77
C PHE A 126 0.60 -9.64 6.44
N MET A 127 0.85 -9.19 5.22
CA MET A 127 2.18 -8.72 4.80
C MET A 127 2.62 -7.49 5.62
N ASN A 128 1.70 -6.54 5.86
CA ASN A 128 1.97 -5.36 6.68
C ASN A 128 2.33 -5.71 8.12
N VAL A 129 1.67 -6.69 8.72
CA VAL A 129 2.04 -7.17 10.06
C VAL A 129 3.46 -7.72 10.06
N LYS A 130 3.82 -8.53 9.07
CA LYS A 130 5.19 -9.04 8.93
C LYS A 130 6.21 -7.91 8.73
N PHE A 131 5.90 -6.94 7.87
CA PHE A 131 6.78 -5.77 7.66
C PHE A 131 7.05 -5.04 8.97
N LYS A 132 6.00 -4.72 9.74
CA LYS A 132 6.12 -4.04 11.03
C LYS A 132 6.94 -4.84 12.04
N ASN A 133 6.85 -6.17 12.03
CA ASN A 133 7.68 -7.02 12.88
C ASN A 133 9.17 -6.94 12.49
N TYR A 134 9.49 -6.97 11.20
CA TYR A 134 10.85 -6.75 10.73
C TYR A 134 11.35 -5.34 11.07
N GLU A 135 10.52 -4.32 10.83
CA GLU A 135 10.86 -2.94 11.17
C GLU A 135 11.15 -2.77 12.67
N SER A 136 10.34 -3.36 13.55
CA SER A 136 10.57 -3.30 14.99
C SER A 136 11.86 -4.00 15.40
N ASN A 137 12.16 -5.15 14.82
CA ASN A 137 13.33 -5.93 15.19
C ASN A 137 14.66 -5.29 14.72
N PHE A 138 14.66 -4.71 13.52
CA PHE A 138 15.91 -4.23 12.91
C PHE A 138 16.09 -2.70 13.04
N PHE A 139 15.02 -1.92 12.98
CA PHE A 139 15.09 -0.45 12.97
C PHE A 139 14.75 0.20 14.31
N LYS A 140 13.79 -0.34 15.07
CA LYS A 140 13.33 0.29 16.32
C LYS A 140 14.00 -0.25 17.58
N GLY A 141 14.82 -1.33 17.50
CA GLY A 141 15.37 -2.00 18.68
C GLY A 141 14.26 -2.48 19.61
N SER A 142 14.55 -2.85 20.85
CA SER A 142 13.60 -3.40 21.84
C SER A 142 12.33 -2.58 22.18
N TYR A 143 11.96 -1.62 21.33
CA TYR A 143 10.80 -0.74 21.52
C TYR A 143 9.46 -1.33 21.02
N GLY A 144 9.41 -2.65 20.76
CA GLY A 144 8.19 -3.34 20.29
C GLY A 144 6.99 -3.32 21.27
N LEU A 145 7.18 -2.77 22.47
CA LEU A 145 6.13 -2.58 23.46
C LEU A 145 5.52 -1.15 23.45
N PHE A 146 6.05 -0.26 22.57
CA PHE A 146 5.64 1.13 22.55
C PHE A 146 4.78 1.43 21.32
N SER A 147 3.50 1.68 21.51
CA SER A 147 2.63 2.25 20.49
C SER A 147 2.68 3.78 20.60
N ILE A 148 3.41 4.44 19.69
CA ILE A 148 3.35 5.90 19.56
C ILE A 148 2.15 6.21 18.66
N SER A 149 1.04 6.63 19.28
CA SER A 149 -0.13 7.18 18.60
C SER A 149 0.01 8.70 18.51
N GLU A 150 -0.78 9.36 17.66
CA GLU A 150 -0.89 10.83 17.61
C GLU A 150 -1.29 11.43 18.98
N THR A 151 -1.87 10.63 19.86
CA THR A 151 -2.27 10.99 21.23
C THR A 151 -1.19 10.75 22.30
N GLY A 152 0.04 10.38 21.92
CA GLY A 152 1.15 10.10 22.84
C GLY A 152 1.59 8.65 22.91
N LEU A 153 2.52 8.38 23.79
CA LEU A 153 3.08 7.05 24.07
C LEU A 153 2.19 6.31 25.05
N TRP A 154 1.69 5.14 24.66
CA TRP A 154 0.89 4.26 25.52
C TRP A 154 1.68 2.99 25.83
N LEU A 155 1.90 2.75 27.10
CA LEU A 155 2.51 1.54 27.67
C LEU A 155 1.49 0.79 28.46
N ARG A 156 1.36 -0.51 28.22
CA ARG A 156 0.56 -1.41 29.03
C ARG A 156 1.47 -2.50 29.61
N GLU A 157 1.55 -2.55 30.92
CA GLU A 157 2.28 -3.57 31.65
C GLU A 157 1.29 -4.34 32.52
N LYS A 158 1.29 -5.67 32.40
CA LYS A 158 0.45 -6.57 33.17
C LYS A 158 1.34 -7.36 34.12
N ASN A 159 1.13 -7.18 35.42
CA ASN A 159 1.71 -8.02 36.45
C ASN A 159 0.62 -8.94 37.03
N GLU A 160 0.97 -9.96 37.77
CA GLU A 160 0.00 -10.95 38.29
C GLU A 160 -1.16 -10.34 39.08
N ASN A 161 -0.96 -9.23 39.81
CA ASN A 161 -1.96 -8.59 40.65
C ASN A 161 -2.49 -7.24 40.15
N PHE A 162 -1.78 -6.56 39.26
CA PHE A 162 -2.12 -5.21 38.80
C PHE A 162 -1.81 -5.03 37.32
N GLU A 163 -2.62 -4.24 36.68
CA GLU A 163 -2.40 -3.78 35.31
C GLU A 163 -2.13 -2.27 35.31
N TYR A 164 -0.99 -1.88 34.77
CA TYR A 164 -0.60 -0.48 34.63
C TYR A 164 -0.72 -0.04 33.18
N VAL A 165 -1.46 1.03 32.96
CA VAL A 165 -1.49 1.73 31.67
C VAL A 165 -0.84 3.09 31.86
N ILE A 166 0.29 3.30 31.19
CA ILE A 166 1.08 4.53 31.27
C ILE A 166 0.87 5.29 29.97
N ASN A 167 0.38 6.51 30.06
CA ASN A 167 0.29 7.43 28.93
C ASN A 167 1.28 8.57 29.12
N ALA A 168 2.17 8.81 28.17
CA ALA A 168 3.09 9.93 28.14
C ALA A 168 2.89 10.75 26.89
N GLN A 169 2.68 12.06 27.02
CA GLN A 169 2.43 12.94 25.86
C GLN A 169 3.68 13.19 25.03
N HIS A 170 4.86 13.27 25.67
CA HIS A 170 6.11 13.54 24.98
C HIS A 170 7.23 12.66 25.53
N TYR A 171 7.98 12.06 24.61
CA TYR A 171 9.22 11.35 24.90
C TYR A 171 10.41 12.12 24.33
N SER A 172 11.38 12.44 25.16
CA SER A 172 12.62 13.07 24.73
C SER A 172 13.69 12.00 24.52
N PHE A 173 14.10 11.83 23.27
CA PHE A 173 15.12 10.85 22.88
C PHE A 173 16.53 11.22 23.39
N GLU A 174 16.80 12.53 23.62
CA GLU A 174 18.10 12.99 24.09
C GLU A 174 18.40 12.62 25.55
N ASN A 175 17.36 12.66 26.42
CA ASN A 175 17.53 12.46 27.86
C ASN A 175 16.82 11.23 28.40
N ASN A 176 16.24 10.38 27.54
CA ASN A 176 15.44 9.20 27.91
C ASN A 176 14.35 9.52 28.96
N THR A 177 13.71 10.69 28.87
CA THR A 177 12.72 11.15 29.83
C THR A 177 11.33 11.24 29.22
N LEU A 178 10.33 10.80 29.99
CA LEU A 178 8.92 10.94 29.67
C LEU A 178 8.41 12.27 30.29
N LYS A 179 7.71 13.09 29.50
CA LYS A 179 7.02 14.29 30.00
C LYS A 179 5.52 14.11 29.98
N ASN A 180 4.84 14.68 30.99
CA ASN A 180 3.40 14.57 31.18
C ASN A 180 2.91 13.10 31.23
N VAL A 181 3.45 12.35 32.20
CA VAL A 181 3.12 10.93 32.39
C VAL A 181 1.85 10.81 33.21
N LYS A 182 0.84 10.11 32.68
CA LYS A 182 -0.36 9.68 33.39
C LYS A 182 -0.28 8.16 33.59
N ILE A 183 -0.34 7.71 34.83
CA ILE A 183 -0.32 6.29 35.19
C ILE A 183 -1.71 5.90 35.66
N PHE A 184 -2.33 4.97 34.96
CA PHE A 184 -3.61 4.36 35.34
C PHE A 184 -3.29 2.98 35.92
N LYS A 185 -3.66 2.76 37.18
CA LYS A 185 -3.50 1.48 37.84
C LYS A 185 -4.87 0.81 37.94
N TYR A 186 -5.00 -0.36 37.35
CA TYR A 186 -6.21 -1.20 37.45
C TYR A 186 -5.94 -2.37 38.38
N ASP A 187 -6.76 -2.51 39.40
CA ASP A 187 -6.75 -3.67 40.31
C ASP A 187 -7.70 -4.74 39.74
N HIS A 188 -7.22 -5.98 39.64
CA HIS A 188 -8.02 -7.08 39.09
C HIS A 188 -9.14 -7.53 40.05
N ASN A 189 -9.13 -7.06 41.33
CA ASN A 189 -10.07 -7.45 42.35
C ASN A 189 -11.27 -6.53 42.57
N ASN A 190 -11.35 -5.39 41.84
CA ASN A 190 -12.51 -4.49 41.92
C ASN A 190 -13.31 -4.58 40.63
N LYS A 191 -14.33 -5.47 40.61
CA LYS A 191 -15.43 -5.43 39.67
C LYS A 191 -16.37 -4.30 40.05
#